data_752f458e14d9893abcf5f7302de5c254
#
_entry.id   752f458e14d9893abcf5f7302de5c254
#
_cell.length_a   1.000
_cell.length_b   1.000
_cell.length_c   1.000
_cell.angle_alpha   90.00
_cell.angle_beta   90.00
_cell.angle_gamma   90.00
#
_symmetry.space_group_name_H-M   'P 1'
#
loop_
_entity.id
_entity.type
_entity.pdbx_description
1 polymer ?
#
loop_
_entity_poly.entity_id
_entity_poly.type
_entity_poly.pdbx_seq_one_letter_code
_entity_poly.pdbx_strand_id
1 'polypeptide(L)'
;LHLSLRRQRQMCIRDSTQTEQALLDSIPTGLFIGGEWIDGETGGTFDVIDPATGAVIRTIADATPGDGIRALDAAVAAQDSWAATAPRTRSEILRRAFDLVQEHKEDLALLMTLEMGKPLAEARGEVGYGGEFLRWFSEEAVRISGRYGINPEGTGHMVVSQRPVGPSFFVTPWNFPFAMATRKIAPALAAGCTVVIKPPALTPLTTMFFTSLLEKAGPVSYTHLTLPTKA
;
A
#
# COMPACT_ATOMS: atom_id res chain seq x y z
N LEU A 1 29.56 0.48 -12.65
CA LEU A 1 28.10 0.43 -12.32
C LEU A 1 27.61 1.78 -11.77
N HIS A 2 28.32 2.41 -10.82
CA HIS A 2 27.92 3.69 -10.23
C HIS A 2 27.87 4.88 -11.21
N LEU A 3 28.73 4.90 -12.22
CA LEU A 3 28.79 5.98 -13.22
C LEU A 3 27.62 5.90 -14.22
N SER A 4 27.13 4.71 -14.56
CA SER A 4 25.98 4.55 -15.46
C SER A 4 24.67 4.94 -14.80
N LEU A 5 24.49 4.64 -13.51
CA LEU A 5 23.32 5.05 -12.72
C LEU A 5 23.26 6.57 -12.53
N ARG A 6 24.41 7.22 -12.28
CA ARG A 6 24.49 8.69 -12.24
C ARG A 6 24.16 9.34 -13.59
N ARG A 7 24.63 8.77 -14.72
CA ARG A 7 24.32 9.29 -16.06
C ARG A 7 22.85 9.11 -16.43
N GLN A 8 22.24 7.97 -16.14
CA GLN A 8 20.82 7.76 -16.39
C GLN A 8 19.96 8.72 -15.56
N ARG A 9 20.31 8.97 -14.32
CA ARG A 9 19.65 9.96 -13.48
C ARG A 9 19.87 11.40 -13.98
N GLN A 10 21.09 11.76 -14.38
CA GLN A 10 21.39 13.09 -14.93
C GLN A 10 20.66 13.38 -16.27
N MET A 11 20.35 12.37 -17.07
CA MET A 11 19.49 12.54 -18.26
C MET A 11 18.03 12.79 -17.90
N CYS A 12 17.52 12.21 -16.81
CA CYS A 12 16.18 12.49 -16.30
C CYS A 12 16.09 13.84 -15.57
N ILE A 13 17.17 14.27 -14.89
CA ILE A 13 17.20 15.47 -14.04
C ILE A 13 17.12 16.78 -14.83
N ARG A 14 17.52 16.85 -16.10
CA ARG A 14 17.56 18.12 -16.85
C ARG A 14 16.19 18.76 -17.11
N ASP A 15 15.10 17.99 -17.06
CA ASP A 15 13.73 18.50 -17.27
C ASP A 15 12.79 18.34 -16.04
N SER A 16 13.29 17.82 -14.90
CA SER A 16 12.41 17.27 -13.85
C SER A 16 12.51 17.87 -12.45
N THR A 17 13.44 18.78 -12.13
CA THR A 17 13.60 19.25 -10.73
C THR A 17 12.33 19.86 -10.14
N GLN A 18 11.52 20.56 -10.91
CA GLN A 18 10.23 21.07 -10.48
C GLN A 18 9.18 19.95 -10.34
N THR A 19 9.24 18.95 -11.22
CA THR A 19 8.33 17.79 -11.22
C THR A 19 8.63 16.87 -10.05
N GLU A 20 9.91 16.61 -9.74
CA GLU A 20 10.34 15.80 -8.60
C GLU A 20 9.92 16.44 -7.28
N GLN A 21 10.16 17.74 -7.11
CA GLN A 21 9.78 18.44 -5.89
C GLN A 21 8.27 18.50 -5.73
N ALA A 22 7.52 18.78 -6.79
CA ALA A 22 6.06 18.79 -6.75
C ALA A 22 5.48 17.41 -6.38
N LEU A 23 6.07 16.33 -6.90
CA LEU A 23 5.69 14.96 -6.51
C LEU A 23 5.97 14.72 -5.02
N LEU A 24 7.18 15.01 -4.55
CA LEU A 24 7.55 14.84 -3.16
C LEU A 24 6.64 15.66 -2.23
N ASP A 25 6.30 16.90 -2.60
CA ASP A 25 5.42 17.77 -1.82
C ASP A 25 3.98 17.28 -1.78
N SER A 26 3.54 16.52 -2.77
CA SER A 26 2.21 15.91 -2.83
C SER A 26 2.02 14.71 -1.90
N ILE A 27 3.12 14.14 -1.37
CA ILE A 27 3.05 12.96 -0.51
C ILE A 27 2.71 13.37 0.91
N PRO A 28 1.66 12.79 1.52
CA PRO A 28 1.38 13.00 2.93
C PRO A 28 2.56 12.62 3.82
N THR A 29 2.78 13.34 4.90
CA THR A 29 3.90 13.11 5.83
C THR A 29 3.48 12.48 7.15
N GLY A 30 2.18 12.39 7.41
CA GLY A 30 1.60 11.83 8.64
C GLY A 30 1.40 10.33 8.59
N LEU A 31 0.75 9.82 9.61
CA LEU A 31 0.24 8.45 9.72
C LEU A 31 -1.20 8.42 9.19
N PHE A 32 -1.54 7.43 8.39
CA PHE A 32 -2.92 7.24 7.93
C PHE A 32 -3.65 6.30 8.89
N ILE A 33 -4.48 6.84 9.78
CA ILE A 33 -5.23 6.09 10.79
C ILE A 33 -6.69 6.56 10.81
N GLY A 34 -7.63 5.64 10.78
CA GLY A 34 -9.06 5.96 10.86
C GLY A 34 -9.61 6.69 9.63
N GLY A 35 -8.91 6.65 8.49
CA GLY A 35 -9.29 7.37 7.28
C GLY A 35 -8.73 8.80 7.21
N GLU A 36 -7.84 9.18 8.12
CA GLU A 36 -7.26 10.52 8.21
C GLU A 36 -5.74 10.46 8.30
N TRP A 37 -5.07 11.48 7.74
CA TRP A 37 -3.64 11.68 7.90
C TRP A 37 -3.40 12.51 9.15
N ILE A 38 -2.74 11.90 10.14
CA ILE A 38 -2.51 12.50 11.47
C ILE A 38 -1.02 12.46 11.84
N ASP A 39 -0.61 13.32 12.74
CA ASP A 39 0.72 13.27 13.32
C ASP A 39 0.84 12.07 14.30
N GLY A 40 2.07 11.57 14.47
CA GLY A 40 2.37 10.57 15.49
C GLY A 40 2.14 11.10 16.90
N GLU A 41 1.85 10.22 17.86
CA GLU A 41 1.56 10.56 19.26
C GLU A 41 2.59 11.47 19.91
N THR A 42 3.87 11.29 19.60
CA THR A 42 4.98 12.07 20.15
C THR A 42 5.39 13.25 19.28
N GLY A 43 4.83 13.39 18.07
CA GLY A 43 5.29 14.35 17.07
C GLY A 43 6.71 14.06 16.55
N GLY A 44 7.26 12.86 16.84
CA GLY A 44 8.55 12.41 16.31
C GLY A 44 8.52 12.30 14.79
N THR A 45 9.66 12.60 14.16
CA THR A 45 9.84 12.50 12.70
C THR A 45 11.17 11.87 12.36
N PHE A 46 11.30 11.34 11.14
CA PHE A 46 12.58 10.91 10.59
C PHE A 46 12.71 11.27 9.11
N ASP A 47 13.96 11.32 8.66
CA ASP A 47 14.31 11.70 7.30
C ASP A 47 14.36 10.49 6.37
N VAL A 48 13.76 10.61 5.20
CA VAL A 48 13.93 9.69 4.09
C VAL A 48 15.06 10.21 3.21
N ILE A 49 16.03 9.36 2.96
CA ILE A 49 17.29 9.74 2.31
C ILE A 49 17.34 9.16 0.89
N ASP A 50 17.72 9.98 -0.07
CA ASP A 50 18.11 9.53 -1.38
C ASP A 50 19.46 8.77 -1.30
N PRO A 51 19.49 7.46 -1.57
CA PRO A 51 20.71 6.66 -1.46
C PRO A 51 21.80 7.04 -2.50
N ALA A 52 21.44 7.75 -3.56
CA ALA A 52 22.40 8.16 -4.59
C ALA A 52 23.15 9.44 -4.24
N THR A 53 22.54 10.33 -3.46
CA THR A 53 23.11 11.65 -3.13
C THR A 53 23.38 11.81 -1.63
N GLY A 54 22.72 11.03 -0.77
CA GLY A 54 22.73 11.21 0.67
C GLY A 54 21.87 12.41 1.15
N ALA A 55 21.14 13.04 0.24
CA ALA A 55 20.27 14.16 0.58
C ALA A 55 18.96 13.70 1.20
N VAL A 56 18.42 14.48 2.13
CA VAL A 56 17.05 14.30 2.63
C VAL A 56 16.07 14.68 1.52
N ILE A 57 15.18 13.75 1.16
CA ILE A 57 14.13 13.99 0.15
C ILE A 57 12.78 14.30 0.78
N ARG A 58 12.52 13.80 1.98
CA ARG A 58 11.30 14.07 2.74
C ARG A 58 11.50 13.75 4.21
N THR A 59 10.87 14.51 5.10
CA THR A 59 10.76 14.20 6.54
C THR A 59 9.33 13.76 6.82
N ILE A 60 9.14 12.63 7.49
CA ILE A 60 7.82 12.02 7.74
C ILE A 60 7.67 11.64 9.22
N ALA A 61 6.43 11.42 9.65
CA ALA A 61 6.13 11.02 11.02
C ALA A 61 6.81 9.69 11.39
N ASP A 62 7.33 9.60 12.60
CA ASP A 62 7.86 8.38 13.21
C ASP A 62 6.82 7.82 14.19
N ALA A 63 6.21 6.70 13.81
CA ALA A 63 5.13 6.09 14.59
C ALA A 63 5.68 5.39 15.83
N THR A 64 4.99 5.55 16.95
CA THR A 64 5.25 4.85 18.21
C THR A 64 4.50 3.51 18.28
N PRO A 65 4.83 2.62 19.24
CA PRO A 65 3.98 1.46 19.54
C PRO A 65 2.53 1.85 19.88
N GLY A 66 2.30 3.00 20.52
CA GLY A 66 0.96 3.55 20.80
C GLY A 66 0.18 3.84 19.52
N ASP A 67 0.83 4.43 18.51
CA ASP A 67 0.24 4.62 17.18
C ASP A 67 -0.15 3.30 16.53
N GLY A 68 0.69 2.26 16.71
CA GLY A 68 0.41 0.91 16.24
C GLY A 68 -0.88 0.33 16.85
N ILE A 69 -1.08 0.53 18.14
CA ILE A 69 -2.31 0.12 18.83
C ILE A 69 -3.52 0.91 18.31
N ARG A 70 -3.40 2.25 18.16
CA ARG A 70 -4.47 3.08 17.59
C ARG A 70 -4.88 2.62 16.17
N ALA A 71 -3.89 2.29 15.34
CA ALA A 71 -4.16 1.78 13.99
C ALA A 71 -4.86 0.42 14.01
N LEU A 72 -4.47 -0.48 14.93
CA LEU A 72 -5.13 -1.76 15.12
C LEU A 72 -6.56 -1.59 15.62
N ASP A 73 -6.78 -0.73 16.61
CA ASP A 73 -8.12 -0.46 17.16
C ASP A 73 -9.05 0.08 16.08
N ALA A 74 -8.56 1.00 15.25
CA ALA A 74 -9.32 1.53 14.13
C ALA A 74 -9.62 0.45 13.07
N ALA A 75 -8.66 -0.45 12.77
CA ALA A 75 -8.88 -1.58 11.87
C ALA A 75 -9.90 -2.58 12.42
N VAL A 76 -9.88 -2.85 13.74
CA VAL A 76 -10.87 -3.69 14.43
C VAL A 76 -12.25 -3.05 14.35
N ALA A 77 -12.37 -1.76 14.65
CA ALA A 77 -13.65 -1.04 14.60
C ALA A 77 -14.30 -1.06 13.21
N ALA A 78 -13.49 -1.05 12.14
CA ALA A 78 -13.96 -1.07 10.76
C ALA A 78 -14.22 -2.50 10.21
N GLN A 79 -13.72 -3.55 10.87
CA GLN A 79 -13.68 -4.91 10.33
C GLN A 79 -15.06 -5.44 9.93
N ASP A 80 -16.06 -5.32 10.79
CA ASP A 80 -17.38 -5.91 10.55
C ASP A 80 -18.08 -5.24 9.36
N SER A 81 -18.00 -3.92 9.25
CA SER A 81 -18.60 -3.17 8.15
C SER A 81 -17.91 -3.48 6.83
N TRP A 82 -16.57 -3.62 6.82
CA TRP A 82 -15.84 -4.01 5.63
C TRP A 82 -16.13 -5.45 5.22
N ALA A 83 -16.17 -6.38 6.15
CA ALA A 83 -16.54 -7.78 5.91
C ALA A 83 -17.95 -7.92 5.32
N ALA A 84 -18.89 -7.08 5.76
CA ALA A 84 -20.26 -7.04 5.25
C ALA A 84 -20.39 -6.33 3.89
N THR A 85 -19.36 -5.60 3.43
CA THR A 85 -19.36 -4.93 2.12
C THR A 85 -19.46 -5.96 1.00
N ALA A 86 -20.37 -5.72 0.05
CA ALA A 86 -20.61 -6.64 -1.05
C ALA A 86 -19.32 -6.95 -1.83
N PRO A 87 -19.06 -8.21 -2.22
CA PRO A 87 -17.86 -8.58 -2.98
C PRO A 87 -17.68 -7.75 -4.26
N ARG A 88 -18.77 -7.38 -4.93
CA ARG A 88 -18.74 -6.50 -6.11
C ARG A 88 -18.18 -5.13 -5.78
N THR A 89 -18.59 -4.53 -4.69
CA THR A 89 -18.10 -3.22 -4.26
C THR A 89 -16.60 -3.27 -3.93
N ARG A 90 -16.14 -4.32 -3.24
CA ARG A 90 -14.69 -4.52 -2.98
C ARG A 90 -13.91 -4.70 -4.29
N SER A 91 -14.45 -5.47 -5.23
CA SER A 91 -13.90 -5.65 -6.59
C SER A 91 -13.72 -4.30 -7.31
N GLU A 92 -14.74 -3.48 -7.31
CA GLU A 92 -14.73 -2.17 -8.00
C GLU A 92 -13.77 -1.17 -7.36
N ILE A 93 -13.63 -1.19 -6.04
CA ILE A 93 -12.62 -0.38 -5.33
C ILE A 93 -11.20 -0.79 -5.74
N LEU A 94 -10.90 -2.09 -5.74
CA LEU A 94 -9.60 -2.60 -6.17
C LEU A 94 -9.32 -2.31 -7.65
N ARG A 95 -10.35 -2.35 -8.50
CA ARG A 95 -10.23 -2.00 -9.92
C ARG A 95 -9.90 -0.52 -10.10
N ARG A 96 -10.61 0.38 -9.40
CA ARG A 96 -10.28 1.81 -9.41
C ARG A 96 -8.87 2.08 -8.89
N ALA A 97 -8.44 1.37 -7.84
CA ALA A 97 -7.07 1.47 -7.33
C ALA A 97 -6.04 1.06 -8.40
N PHE A 98 -6.31 -0.01 -9.16
CA PHE A 98 -5.48 -0.39 -10.31
C PHE A 98 -5.42 0.71 -11.37
N ASP A 99 -6.56 1.27 -11.75
CA ASP A 99 -6.64 2.31 -12.77
C ASP A 99 -5.86 3.57 -12.33
N LEU A 100 -5.99 4.00 -11.07
CA LEU A 100 -5.20 5.09 -10.49
C LEU A 100 -3.69 4.79 -10.47
N VAL A 101 -3.30 3.55 -10.17
CA VAL A 101 -1.89 3.14 -10.25
C VAL A 101 -1.36 3.23 -11.67
N GLN A 102 -2.15 2.87 -12.69
CA GLN A 102 -1.73 3.02 -14.10
C GLN A 102 -1.62 4.49 -14.50
N GLU A 103 -2.53 5.34 -14.04
CA GLU A 103 -2.50 6.79 -14.27
C GLU A 103 -1.24 7.43 -13.64
N HIS A 104 -0.88 7.02 -12.42
CA HIS A 104 0.28 7.52 -11.67
C HIS A 104 1.54 6.63 -11.80
N LYS A 105 1.63 5.85 -12.88
CA LYS A 105 2.74 4.90 -13.07
C LYS A 105 4.12 5.56 -13.05
N GLU A 106 4.27 6.70 -13.70
CA GLU A 106 5.54 7.42 -13.78
C GLU A 106 5.89 8.04 -12.42
N ASP A 107 4.92 8.58 -11.69
CA ASP A 107 5.10 9.13 -10.34
C ASP A 107 5.59 8.07 -9.37
N LEU A 108 4.94 6.89 -9.35
CA LEU A 108 5.35 5.75 -8.53
C LEU A 108 6.76 5.25 -8.89
N ALA A 109 7.07 5.17 -10.19
CA ALA A 109 8.39 4.74 -10.64
C ALA A 109 9.47 5.74 -10.26
N LEU A 110 9.21 7.04 -10.44
CA LEU A 110 10.14 8.11 -10.04
C LEU A 110 10.38 8.09 -8.53
N LEU A 111 9.33 7.97 -7.74
CA LEU A 111 9.43 7.92 -6.28
C LEU A 111 10.28 6.74 -5.80
N MET A 112 10.09 5.54 -6.37
CA MET A 112 10.95 4.39 -6.08
C MET A 112 12.42 4.64 -6.47
N THR A 113 12.66 5.33 -7.56
CA THR A 113 14.02 5.70 -7.95
C THR A 113 14.66 6.67 -6.95
N LEU A 114 13.89 7.62 -6.43
CA LEU A 114 14.36 8.62 -5.47
C LEU A 114 14.66 8.01 -4.09
N GLU A 115 13.74 7.22 -3.53
CA GLU A 115 13.90 6.71 -2.16
C GLU A 115 14.73 5.41 -2.06
N MET A 116 14.82 4.61 -3.15
CA MET A 116 15.50 3.32 -3.15
C MET A 116 16.76 3.29 -4.02
N GLY A 117 16.88 4.17 -5.02
CA GLY A 117 17.97 4.17 -5.99
C GLY A 117 17.81 3.15 -7.13
N LYS A 118 16.64 2.53 -7.29
CA LYS A 118 16.34 1.60 -8.39
C LYS A 118 16.33 2.34 -9.72
N PRO A 119 16.92 1.77 -10.83
CA PRO A 119 16.80 2.35 -12.14
C PRO A 119 15.33 2.55 -12.55
N LEU A 120 15.01 3.67 -13.19
CA LEU A 120 13.63 4.03 -13.54
C LEU A 120 12.93 2.95 -14.40
N ALA A 121 13.67 2.29 -15.29
CA ALA A 121 13.13 1.20 -16.11
C ALA A 121 12.70 -0.01 -15.25
N GLU A 122 13.48 -0.36 -14.22
CA GLU A 122 13.13 -1.43 -13.29
C GLU A 122 11.98 -1.00 -12.37
N ALA A 123 11.96 0.27 -11.94
CA ALA A 123 10.86 0.84 -11.17
C ALA A 123 9.53 0.78 -11.93
N ARG A 124 9.53 1.15 -13.23
CA ARG A 124 8.36 0.97 -14.11
C ARG A 124 7.90 -0.49 -14.22
N GLY A 125 8.86 -1.42 -14.28
CA GLY A 125 8.60 -2.86 -14.24
C GLY A 125 7.92 -3.29 -12.95
N GLU A 126 8.38 -2.75 -11.81
CA GLU A 126 7.78 -3.04 -10.51
C GLU A 126 6.36 -2.48 -10.41
N VAL A 127 6.09 -1.26 -10.90
CA VAL A 127 4.71 -0.72 -10.92
C VAL A 127 3.80 -1.62 -11.75
N GLY A 128 4.25 -2.09 -12.91
CA GLY A 128 3.50 -3.06 -13.72
C GLY A 128 3.21 -4.33 -12.95
N TYR A 129 4.23 -4.95 -12.38
CA TYR A 129 4.10 -6.19 -11.60
C TYR A 129 3.22 -6.01 -10.35
N GLY A 130 3.45 -4.95 -9.58
CA GLY A 130 2.69 -4.67 -8.36
C GLY A 130 1.22 -4.30 -8.64
N GLY A 131 0.97 -3.61 -9.75
CA GLY A 131 -0.39 -3.26 -10.19
C GLY A 131 -1.23 -4.49 -10.53
N GLU A 132 -0.62 -5.54 -11.08
CA GLU A 132 -1.32 -6.78 -11.42
C GLU A 132 -1.97 -7.47 -10.20
N PHE A 133 -1.44 -7.31 -8.99
CA PHE A 133 -2.11 -7.82 -7.79
C PHE A 133 -3.46 -7.12 -7.56
N LEU A 134 -3.54 -5.81 -7.79
CA LEU A 134 -4.81 -5.07 -7.66
C LEU A 134 -5.83 -5.56 -8.69
N ARG A 135 -5.40 -5.70 -9.95
CA ARG A 135 -6.26 -6.20 -11.03
C ARG A 135 -6.73 -7.62 -10.75
N TRP A 136 -5.81 -8.53 -10.47
CA TRP A 136 -6.12 -9.93 -10.20
C TRP A 136 -7.11 -10.08 -9.04
N PHE A 137 -6.82 -9.46 -7.91
CA PHE A 137 -7.67 -9.59 -6.73
C PHE A 137 -8.97 -8.79 -6.82
N SER A 138 -9.07 -7.79 -7.70
CA SER A 138 -10.36 -7.19 -8.04
C SER A 138 -11.29 -8.22 -8.69
N GLU A 139 -10.75 -9.08 -9.56
CA GLU A 139 -11.49 -10.15 -10.24
C GLU A 139 -11.80 -11.30 -9.28
N GLU A 140 -10.87 -11.67 -8.40
CA GLU A 140 -11.05 -12.75 -7.42
C GLU A 140 -12.00 -12.39 -6.27
N ALA A 141 -12.18 -11.13 -5.93
CA ALA A 141 -13.07 -10.70 -4.86
C ALA A 141 -14.51 -11.24 -5.01
N VAL A 142 -14.98 -11.39 -6.26
CA VAL A 142 -16.32 -11.90 -6.57
C VAL A 142 -16.36 -13.42 -6.81
N ARG A 143 -15.20 -14.10 -6.74
CA ARG A 143 -15.10 -15.54 -6.98
C ARG A 143 -14.83 -16.35 -5.69
N ILE A 144 -14.87 -15.72 -4.52
CA ILE A 144 -14.70 -16.41 -3.24
C ILE A 144 -15.91 -17.32 -3.04
N SER A 145 -15.71 -18.62 -3.29
CA SER A 145 -16.75 -19.65 -3.24
C SER A 145 -16.62 -20.51 -1.99
N GLY A 146 -17.73 -21.09 -1.58
CA GLY A 146 -17.77 -22.13 -0.55
C GLY A 146 -17.85 -23.53 -1.14
N ARG A 147 -18.24 -24.48 -0.33
CA ARG A 147 -18.51 -25.87 -0.73
C ARG A 147 -19.89 -26.26 -0.27
N TYR A 148 -20.54 -27.10 -1.08
CA TYR A 148 -21.76 -27.79 -0.74
C TYR A 148 -21.58 -29.29 -0.97
N GLY A 149 -22.05 -30.14 -0.10
CA GLY A 149 -21.94 -31.59 -0.20
C GLY A 149 -22.87 -32.32 0.74
N ILE A 150 -22.87 -33.65 0.64
CA ILE A 150 -23.56 -34.55 1.56
C ILE A 150 -22.49 -35.11 2.50
N ASN A 151 -22.80 -35.26 3.78
CA ASN A 151 -21.90 -35.91 4.75
C ASN A 151 -21.68 -37.39 4.38
N PRO A 152 -20.58 -38.03 4.83
CA PRO A 152 -20.25 -39.41 4.46
C PRO A 152 -21.36 -40.41 4.78
N GLU A 153 -22.15 -40.19 5.82
CA GLU A 153 -23.24 -41.06 6.28
C GLU A 153 -24.52 -40.88 5.44
N GLY A 154 -24.57 -39.90 4.55
CA GLY A 154 -25.75 -39.62 3.70
C GLY A 154 -26.95 -39.02 4.47
N THR A 155 -26.77 -38.59 5.71
CA THR A 155 -27.84 -38.16 6.60
C THR A 155 -28.04 -36.64 6.67
N GLY A 156 -27.13 -35.86 6.07
CA GLY A 156 -27.21 -34.39 6.12
C GLY A 156 -26.42 -33.69 5.05
N HIS A 157 -26.68 -32.39 4.86
CA HIS A 157 -25.99 -31.52 3.94
C HIS A 157 -24.92 -30.70 4.68
N MET A 158 -23.74 -30.59 4.07
CA MET A 158 -22.66 -29.75 4.54
C MET A 158 -22.57 -28.48 3.67
N VAL A 159 -22.58 -27.32 4.31
CA VAL A 159 -22.32 -26.03 3.68
C VAL A 159 -21.09 -25.42 4.32
N VAL A 160 -20.07 -25.16 3.50
CA VAL A 160 -18.84 -24.48 3.94
C VAL A 160 -18.81 -23.11 3.31
N SER A 161 -18.70 -22.08 4.12
CA SER A 161 -18.55 -20.69 3.67
C SER A 161 -17.18 -20.13 4.06
N GLN A 162 -16.60 -19.31 3.18
CA GLN A 162 -15.38 -18.56 3.49
C GLN A 162 -15.75 -17.25 4.20
N ARG A 163 -14.96 -16.90 5.21
CA ARG A 163 -15.10 -15.63 5.94
C ARG A 163 -13.76 -14.93 6.07
N PRO A 164 -13.73 -13.58 6.14
CA PRO A 164 -12.52 -12.84 6.49
C PRO A 164 -11.92 -13.34 7.80
N VAL A 165 -10.60 -13.42 7.88
CA VAL A 165 -9.90 -13.82 9.12
C VAL A 165 -9.86 -12.70 10.16
N GLY A 166 -10.15 -11.46 9.74
CA GLY A 166 -10.09 -10.27 10.59
C GLY A 166 -9.03 -9.27 10.14
N PRO A 167 -8.71 -8.27 10.97
CA PRO A 167 -7.67 -7.29 10.68
C PRO A 167 -6.33 -7.95 10.40
N SER A 168 -5.67 -7.52 9.33
CA SER A 168 -4.41 -8.10 8.85
C SER A 168 -3.27 -7.10 9.01
N PHE A 169 -2.21 -7.48 9.73
CA PHE A 169 -1.02 -6.66 9.91
C PHE A 169 0.10 -7.11 8.98
N PHE A 170 0.69 -6.17 8.25
CA PHE A 170 1.76 -6.43 7.30
C PHE A 170 3.01 -5.60 7.60
N VAL A 171 4.16 -6.26 7.53
CA VAL A 171 5.48 -5.63 7.52
C VAL A 171 6.11 -5.91 6.17
N THR A 172 6.64 -4.88 5.51
CA THR A 172 7.20 -5.00 4.17
C THR A 172 8.68 -4.66 4.13
N PRO A 173 9.48 -5.36 3.29
CA PRO A 173 10.87 -5.04 3.04
C PRO A 173 11.02 -3.88 2.05
N TRP A 174 12.23 -3.29 2.03
CA TRP A 174 12.56 -2.10 1.25
C TRP A 174 12.79 -2.34 -0.25
N ASN A 175 13.09 -3.58 -0.66
CA ASN A 175 13.61 -3.88 -1.99
C ASN A 175 12.57 -3.86 -3.13
N PHE A 176 11.28 -3.97 -2.79
CA PHE A 176 10.14 -3.85 -3.71
C PHE A 176 9.02 -3.08 -3.00
N PRO A 177 9.20 -1.77 -2.75
CA PRO A 177 8.32 -0.99 -1.85
C PRO A 177 6.87 -0.93 -2.31
N PHE A 178 6.61 -0.94 -3.62
CA PHE A 178 5.27 -0.98 -4.17
C PHE A 178 4.69 -2.41 -4.23
N ALA A 179 5.41 -3.34 -4.86
CA ALA A 179 4.90 -4.69 -5.07
C ALA A 179 4.71 -5.48 -3.76
N MET A 180 5.56 -5.25 -2.73
CA MET A 180 5.41 -5.90 -1.44
C MET A 180 4.20 -5.39 -0.65
N ALA A 181 3.78 -4.15 -0.88
CA ALA A 181 2.55 -3.61 -0.32
C ALA A 181 1.32 -4.17 -1.05
N THR A 182 1.25 -4.02 -2.38
CA THR A 182 0.07 -4.40 -3.18
C THR A 182 -0.25 -5.89 -3.09
N ARG A 183 0.76 -6.77 -3.13
CA ARG A 183 0.56 -8.24 -3.04
C ARG A 183 -0.01 -8.72 -1.70
N LYS A 184 0.05 -7.90 -0.66
CA LYS A 184 -0.52 -8.19 0.67
C LYS A 184 -1.85 -7.48 0.85
N ILE A 185 -1.94 -6.21 0.48
CA ILE A 185 -3.13 -5.37 0.65
C ILE A 185 -4.26 -5.86 -0.24
N ALA A 186 -4.00 -6.10 -1.53
CA ALA A 186 -5.04 -6.45 -2.50
C ALA A 186 -5.82 -7.73 -2.11
N PRO A 187 -5.17 -8.89 -1.81
CA PRO A 187 -5.89 -10.08 -1.39
C PRO A 187 -6.62 -9.92 -0.05
N ALA A 188 -6.05 -9.18 0.91
CA ALA A 188 -6.71 -8.93 2.19
C ALA A 188 -8.00 -8.14 2.02
N LEU A 189 -7.96 -7.03 1.27
CA LEU A 189 -9.13 -6.22 0.97
C LEU A 189 -10.18 -7.01 0.16
N ALA A 190 -9.76 -7.79 -0.83
CA ALA A 190 -10.64 -8.66 -1.62
C ALA A 190 -11.37 -9.65 -0.73
N ALA A 191 -10.66 -10.25 0.23
CA ALA A 191 -11.24 -11.20 1.19
C ALA A 191 -12.17 -10.57 2.24
N GLY A 192 -12.19 -9.23 2.35
CA GLY A 192 -12.99 -8.50 3.35
C GLY A 192 -12.27 -8.30 4.68
N CYS A 193 -10.94 -8.37 4.69
CA CYS A 193 -10.10 -8.04 5.85
C CYS A 193 -9.73 -6.56 5.82
N THR A 194 -9.73 -5.91 6.97
CA THR A 194 -9.08 -4.61 7.16
C THR A 194 -7.58 -4.80 7.26
N VAL A 195 -6.81 -3.74 6.99
CA VAL A 195 -5.36 -3.82 6.84
C VAL A 195 -4.65 -2.75 7.67
N VAL A 196 -3.61 -3.16 8.38
CA VAL A 196 -2.58 -2.28 8.93
C VAL A 196 -1.24 -2.65 8.29
N ILE A 197 -0.54 -1.71 7.70
CA ILE A 197 0.77 -1.95 7.10
C ILE A 197 1.85 -1.07 7.72
N LYS A 198 2.99 -1.68 8.05
CA LYS A 198 4.22 -0.99 8.37
C LYS A 198 5.13 -1.00 7.14
N PRO A 199 5.27 0.13 6.42
CA PRO A 199 6.23 0.23 5.33
C PRO A 199 7.66 0.15 5.86
N PRO A 200 8.64 -0.16 5.01
CA PRO A 200 10.05 -0.16 5.43
C PRO A 200 10.52 1.27 5.71
N ALA A 201 11.34 1.45 6.73
CA ALA A 201 11.87 2.78 7.09
C ALA A 201 12.72 3.42 5.98
N LEU A 202 13.37 2.60 5.15
CA LEU A 202 14.23 3.10 4.06
C LEU A 202 13.44 3.57 2.83
N THR A 203 12.24 3.03 2.60
CA THR A 203 11.44 3.31 1.40
C THR A 203 9.95 3.42 1.73
N PRO A 204 9.54 4.36 2.59
CA PRO A 204 8.16 4.48 3.03
C PRO A 204 7.28 5.27 2.06
N LEU A 205 7.88 6.20 1.28
CA LEU A 205 7.13 7.18 0.49
C LEU A 205 6.28 6.53 -0.60
N THR A 206 6.80 5.48 -1.26
CA THR A 206 6.04 4.72 -2.27
C THR A 206 4.77 4.11 -1.67
N THR A 207 4.85 3.52 -0.47
CA THR A 207 3.67 2.96 0.20
C THR A 207 2.70 4.05 0.66
N MET A 208 3.21 5.20 1.15
CA MET A 208 2.38 6.34 1.56
C MET A 208 1.65 6.95 0.36
N PHE A 209 2.34 7.15 -0.76
CA PHE A 209 1.70 7.62 -2.00
C PHE A 209 0.66 6.62 -2.51
N PHE A 210 0.96 5.33 -2.51
CA PHE A 210 -0.02 4.29 -2.85
C PHE A 210 -1.24 4.32 -1.92
N THR A 211 -1.05 4.57 -0.63
CA THR A 211 -2.17 4.74 0.32
C THR A 211 -3.08 5.90 -0.07
N SER A 212 -2.53 7.04 -0.49
CA SER A 212 -3.33 8.17 -0.98
C SER A 212 -4.10 7.83 -2.27
N LEU A 213 -3.57 6.95 -3.12
CA LEU A 213 -4.30 6.45 -4.29
C LEU A 213 -5.43 5.49 -3.88
N LEU A 214 -5.20 4.63 -2.88
CA LEU A 214 -6.27 3.79 -2.31
C LEU A 214 -7.38 4.62 -1.69
N GLU A 215 -7.06 5.68 -0.96
CA GLU A 215 -8.02 6.63 -0.41
C GLU A 215 -8.92 7.22 -1.52
N LYS A 216 -8.34 7.63 -2.65
CA LYS A 216 -9.07 8.13 -3.82
C LYS A 216 -9.92 7.06 -4.53
N ALA A 217 -9.52 5.79 -4.43
CA ALA A 217 -10.22 4.69 -5.10
C ALA A 217 -11.59 4.37 -4.49
N GLY A 218 -11.85 4.73 -3.24
CA GLY A 218 -13.13 4.49 -2.60
C GLY A 218 -13.12 4.80 -1.11
N PRO A 219 -14.22 4.62 -0.41
CA PRO A 219 -14.31 4.87 1.02
C PRO A 219 -13.37 3.90 1.76
N VAL A 220 -12.13 4.31 1.94
CA VAL A 220 -11.02 3.54 2.53
C VAL A 220 -10.91 3.82 4.02
N SER A 221 -11.96 4.32 4.66
CA SER A 221 -12.05 4.36 6.13
C SER A 221 -11.87 2.96 6.78
N TYR A 222 -11.75 1.92 5.95
CA TYR A 222 -11.55 0.53 6.36
C TYR A 222 -10.11 0.01 6.16
N THR A 223 -9.22 0.81 5.57
CA THR A 223 -7.81 0.47 5.45
C THR A 223 -7.02 1.44 6.31
N HIS A 224 -6.53 0.96 7.43
CA HIS A 224 -5.69 1.75 8.33
C HIS A 224 -4.25 1.44 8.00
N LEU A 225 -3.58 2.41 7.43
CA LEU A 225 -2.35 2.17 6.72
C LEU A 225 -1.28 3.16 7.07
N THR A 226 -0.09 2.67 7.02
CA THR A 226 1.18 3.36 7.13
C THR A 226 1.54 3.83 8.53
N LEU A 227 2.29 2.97 9.20
CA LEU A 227 3.04 3.31 10.39
C LEU A 227 4.53 3.33 10.00
N PRO A 228 5.03 4.36 9.28
CA PRO A 228 6.45 4.46 9.07
C PRO A 228 7.11 4.59 10.44
N THR A 229 8.02 3.68 10.74
CA THR A 229 8.81 3.72 11.97
C THR A 229 10.25 3.49 11.62
N LYS A 230 11.14 4.23 12.30
CA LYS A 230 12.55 3.91 12.33
C LYS A 230 12.72 2.69 13.24
N ALA A 231 13.08 1.54 12.64
CA ALA A 231 13.35 0.32 13.39
C ALA A 231 14.69 0.42 14.11
#